data_4bcf2a5f2e094526b45efd9b2e248baf
#
_entry.id   4bcf2a5f2e094526b45efd9b2e248baf
#
_cell.length_a   1.000
_cell.length_b   1.000
_cell.length_c   1.000
_cell.angle_alpha   90.00
_cell.angle_beta   90.00
_cell.angle_gamma   90.00
#
_symmetry.space_group_name_H-M   'P 1'
#
loop_
_entity.id
_entity.type
_entity.pdbx_description
1 polymer ?
#
loop_
_entity_poly.entity_id
_entity_poly.type
_entity_poly.pdbx_seq_one_letter_code
_entity_poly.pdbx_strand_id
1 'polypeptide(L)'
;MTTTDRRVLDDFTAEQTDLYQLLVELTDHAWAKPTPAAGWTVRDQVAHLAHTEELARDTATGGPGSLEAEIARYGGDGQAMIDAGVAHSRSMSPSELLDWWWSAAARNRETLAALDSSVRVPWGLGMGWRAFVTARLMEHWAHGLDIRHAVGRPGIDTDRLRHVAWIGTSALPYAFSVAGVSAPSNRTLRVEVTPPSEVKSGDQLWAFGPADATDRLTGPAGQWCRRAVQRATVAETPELMPNGPLAELALVHARAFL
;
A
#
# COMPACT_ATOMS: atom_id res chain seq x y z
N MET A 1 -20.58 4.22 -9.73
CA MET A 1 -19.69 4.30 -8.54
C MET A 1 -20.54 4.49 -7.28
N THR A 2 -20.40 3.64 -6.25
CA THR A 2 -21.12 3.74 -4.98
C THR A 2 -20.52 4.84 -4.07
N THR A 3 -21.21 5.21 -2.99
CA THR A 3 -20.65 6.13 -1.97
C THR A 3 -19.35 5.60 -1.37
N THR A 4 -19.26 4.27 -1.16
CA THR A 4 -18.08 3.61 -0.62
C THR A 4 -16.90 3.66 -1.61
N ASP A 5 -17.16 3.50 -2.91
CA ASP A 5 -16.13 3.58 -3.95
C ASP A 5 -15.57 5.01 -4.04
N ARG A 6 -16.46 6.01 -3.96
CA ARG A 6 -16.03 7.42 -3.95
C ARG A 6 -15.11 7.70 -2.76
N ARG A 7 -15.49 7.22 -1.57
CA ARG A 7 -14.69 7.42 -0.37
C ARG A 7 -13.26 6.86 -0.49
N VAL A 8 -13.06 5.65 -1.05
CA VAL A 8 -11.69 5.11 -1.18
C VAL A 8 -10.86 5.92 -2.17
N LEU A 9 -11.46 6.48 -3.21
CA LEU A 9 -10.77 7.33 -4.17
C LEU A 9 -10.43 8.71 -3.57
N ASP A 10 -11.34 9.28 -2.78
CA ASP A 10 -11.09 10.53 -2.04
C ASP A 10 -9.98 10.33 -1.01
N ASP A 11 -9.98 9.22 -0.27
CA ASP A 11 -8.95 8.87 0.71
C ASP A 11 -7.60 8.60 0.03
N PHE A 12 -7.59 7.98 -1.15
CA PHE A 12 -6.38 7.83 -1.96
C PHE A 12 -5.82 9.18 -2.40
N THR A 13 -6.69 10.08 -2.85
CA THR A 13 -6.28 11.45 -3.22
C THR A 13 -5.69 12.20 -2.02
N ALA A 14 -6.30 12.06 -0.85
CA ALA A 14 -5.82 12.69 0.38
C ALA A 14 -4.45 12.14 0.80
N GLU A 15 -4.20 10.83 0.66
CA GLU A 15 -2.90 10.22 0.98
C GLU A 15 -1.80 10.76 0.06
N GLN A 16 -2.06 10.87 -1.24
CA GLN A 16 -1.13 11.46 -2.19
C GLN A 16 -0.88 12.95 -1.91
N THR A 17 -1.91 13.69 -1.51
CA THR A 17 -1.80 15.11 -1.16
C THR A 17 -0.92 15.31 0.08
N ASP A 18 -1.09 14.49 1.12
CA ASP A 18 -0.26 14.57 2.33
C ASP A 18 1.22 14.25 2.03
N LEU A 19 1.47 13.29 1.13
CA LEU A 19 2.83 13.00 0.68
C LEU A 19 3.39 14.16 -0.16
N TYR A 20 2.61 14.72 -1.07
CA TYR A 20 3.01 15.88 -1.88
C TYR A 20 3.43 17.07 -1.00
N GLN A 21 2.61 17.40 0.00
CA GLN A 21 2.90 18.49 0.93
C GLN A 21 4.23 18.28 1.68
N LEU A 22 4.54 17.05 2.06
CA LEU A 22 5.85 16.74 2.64
C LEU A 22 6.98 16.97 1.63
N LEU A 23 6.84 16.46 0.41
CA LEU A 23 7.90 16.46 -0.60
C LEU A 23 8.26 17.86 -1.09
N VAL A 24 7.29 18.77 -1.22
CA VAL A 24 7.55 20.17 -1.63
C VAL A 24 8.37 20.97 -0.60
N GLU A 25 8.38 20.54 0.66
CA GLU A 25 9.16 21.16 1.73
C GLU A 25 10.61 20.66 1.80
N LEU A 26 10.94 19.59 1.07
CA LEU A 26 12.25 18.95 1.18
C LEU A 26 13.33 19.74 0.44
N THR A 27 14.48 19.88 1.08
CA THR A 27 15.71 20.37 0.42
C THR A 27 16.30 19.31 -0.51
N ASP A 28 17.10 19.70 -1.50
CA ASP A 28 17.77 18.78 -2.42
C ASP A 28 18.59 17.71 -1.67
N HIS A 29 19.24 18.08 -0.56
CA HIS A 29 19.95 17.14 0.28
C HIS A 29 19.02 16.06 0.90
N ALA A 30 17.80 16.43 1.26
CA ALA A 30 16.84 15.48 1.82
C ALA A 30 16.39 14.41 0.81
N TRP A 31 16.32 14.75 -0.46
CA TRP A 31 16.00 13.80 -1.53
C TRP A 31 17.05 12.70 -1.72
N ALA A 32 18.31 12.95 -1.32
CA ALA A 32 19.40 11.98 -1.39
C ALA A 32 19.53 11.12 -0.14
N LYS A 33 18.73 11.33 0.91
CA LYS A 33 18.81 10.55 2.15
C LYS A 33 18.39 9.11 1.93
N PRO A 34 19.13 8.13 2.50
CA PRO A 34 18.75 6.72 2.46
C PRO A 34 17.46 6.50 3.25
N THR A 35 16.64 5.56 2.78
CA THR A 35 15.41 5.12 3.43
C THR A 35 15.59 3.74 4.08
N PRO A 36 14.63 3.26 4.90
CA PRO A 36 14.64 1.89 5.41
C PRO A 36 14.60 0.81 4.32
N ALA A 37 14.09 1.13 3.13
CA ALA A 37 14.16 0.22 1.99
C ALA A 37 15.62 0.13 1.50
N ALA A 38 16.23 -1.05 1.63
CA ALA A 38 17.64 -1.25 1.36
C ALA A 38 18.06 -0.80 -0.05
N GLY A 39 19.06 0.07 -0.14
CA GLY A 39 19.56 0.61 -1.39
C GLY A 39 18.75 1.75 -2.00
N TRP A 40 17.63 2.18 -1.36
CA TRP A 40 16.76 3.23 -1.85
C TRP A 40 16.90 4.53 -1.04
N THR A 41 16.94 5.63 -1.76
CA THR A 41 16.85 7.00 -1.22
C THR A 41 15.40 7.50 -1.29
N VAL A 42 15.15 8.69 -0.73
CA VAL A 42 13.85 9.39 -0.89
C VAL A 42 13.50 9.55 -2.38
N ARG A 43 14.49 9.91 -3.22
CA ARG A 43 14.33 9.99 -4.67
C ARG A 43 13.81 8.69 -5.28
N ASP A 44 14.41 7.55 -4.90
CA ASP A 44 14.08 6.25 -5.46
C ASP A 44 12.65 5.83 -5.06
N GLN A 45 12.21 6.18 -3.84
CA GLN A 45 10.84 5.96 -3.39
C GLN A 45 9.83 6.73 -4.27
N VAL A 46 10.10 8.00 -4.54
CA VAL A 46 9.21 8.85 -5.36
C VAL A 46 9.20 8.40 -6.82
N ALA A 47 10.37 8.00 -7.37
CA ALA A 47 10.48 7.45 -8.72
C ALA A 47 9.70 6.14 -8.87
N HIS A 48 9.77 5.25 -7.88
CA HIS A 48 8.98 4.04 -7.84
C HIS A 48 7.48 4.34 -7.85
N LEU A 49 7.04 5.28 -7.00
CA LEU A 49 5.63 5.69 -6.98
C LEU A 49 5.18 6.27 -8.32
N ALA A 50 6.00 7.14 -8.96
CA ALA A 50 5.69 7.70 -10.27
C ALA A 50 5.52 6.62 -11.34
N HIS A 51 6.50 5.73 -11.46
CA HIS A 51 6.49 4.62 -12.41
C HIS A 51 5.29 3.68 -12.19
N THR A 52 5.03 3.30 -10.93
CA THR A 52 3.92 2.39 -10.63
C THR A 52 2.54 3.03 -10.79
N GLU A 53 2.41 4.37 -10.71
CA GLU A 53 1.15 5.05 -11.09
C GLU A 53 0.90 5.01 -12.60
N GLU A 54 1.94 5.13 -13.42
CA GLU A 54 1.82 4.96 -14.89
C GLU A 54 1.46 3.52 -15.25
N LEU A 55 2.15 2.53 -14.66
CA LEU A 55 1.82 1.11 -14.82
C LEU A 55 0.37 0.82 -14.40
N ALA A 56 -0.07 1.38 -13.27
CA ALA A 56 -1.42 1.18 -12.75
C ALA A 56 -2.48 1.71 -13.71
N ARG A 57 -2.28 2.93 -14.24
CA ARG A 57 -3.16 3.53 -15.23
C ARG A 57 -3.25 2.67 -16.50
N ASP A 58 -2.11 2.31 -17.07
CA ASP A 58 -2.06 1.55 -18.30
C ASP A 58 -2.61 0.13 -18.12
N THR A 59 -2.35 -0.51 -16.99
CA THR A 59 -2.95 -1.81 -16.67
C THR A 59 -4.47 -1.72 -16.54
N ALA A 60 -4.98 -0.67 -15.92
CA ALA A 60 -6.42 -0.48 -15.74
C ALA A 60 -7.18 -0.22 -17.06
N THR A 61 -6.50 0.32 -18.06
CA THR A 61 -7.08 0.66 -19.37
C THR A 61 -6.68 -0.27 -20.49
N GLY A 62 -5.82 -1.26 -20.24
CA GLY A 62 -5.24 -2.12 -21.30
C GLY A 62 -4.24 -1.38 -22.19
N GLY A 63 -3.58 -0.35 -21.66
CA GLY A 63 -2.57 0.43 -22.37
C GLY A 63 -1.26 -0.33 -22.60
N PRO A 64 -0.39 0.19 -23.48
CA PRO A 64 0.86 -0.48 -23.89
C PRO A 64 1.91 -0.57 -22.78
N GLY A 65 1.81 0.25 -21.75
CA GLY A 65 2.64 0.22 -20.54
C GLY A 65 2.00 -0.55 -19.39
N SER A 66 1.13 -1.53 -19.67
CA SER A 66 0.53 -2.37 -18.63
C SER A 66 1.59 -3.21 -17.89
N LEU A 67 1.27 -3.59 -16.65
CA LEU A 67 2.18 -4.38 -15.80
C LEU A 67 2.70 -5.64 -16.52
N GLU A 68 1.82 -6.37 -17.18
CA GLU A 68 2.19 -7.57 -17.93
C GLU A 68 3.15 -7.26 -19.08
N ALA A 69 2.86 -6.21 -19.85
CA ALA A 69 3.70 -5.79 -20.97
C ALA A 69 5.07 -5.32 -20.49
N GLU A 70 5.12 -4.56 -19.38
CA GLU A 70 6.39 -4.09 -18.82
C GLU A 70 7.22 -5.24 -18.24
N ILE A 71 6.63 -6.14 -17.46
CA ILE A 71 7.34 -7.34 -16.98
C ILE A 71 7.90 -8.16 -18.15
N ALA A 72 7.14 -8.31 -19.22
CA ALA A 72 7.59 -9.03 -20.42
C ALA A 72 8.80 -8.37 -21.09
N ARG A 73 8.90 -7.02 -21.10
CA ARG A 73 10.07 -6.28 -21.64
C ARG A 73 11.35 -6.58 -20.87
N TYR A 74 11.23 -6.94 -19.59
CA TYR A 74 12.36 -7.33 -18.73
C TYR A 74 12.49 -8.85 -18.59
N GLY A 75 12.00 -9.63 -19.58
CA GLY A 75 12.16 -11.07 -19.61
C GLY A 75 11.43 -11.83 -18.49
N GLY A 76 10.40 -11.23 -17.90
CA GLY A 76 9.65 -11.79 -16.78
C GLY A 76 10.18 -11.39 -15.40
N ASP A 77 11.24 -10.59 -15.35
CA ASP A 77 11.85 -10.12 -14.10
C ASP A 77 11.20 -8.80 -13.64
N GLY A 78 10.26 -8.91 -12.69
CA GLY A 78 9.60 -7.75 -12.09
C GLY A 78 10.55 -6.84 -11.30
N GLN A 79 11.62 -7.38 -10.69
CA GLN A 79 12.60 -6.57 -9.99
C GLN A 79 13.42 -5.71 -10.95
N ALA A 80 13.86 -6.29 -12.08
CA ALA A 80 14.57 -5.55 -13.12
C ALA A 80 13.69 -4.41 -13.71
N MET A 81 12.38 -4.65 -13.86
CA MET A 81 11.43 -3.60 -14.26
C MET A 81 11.38 -2.45 -13.24
N ILE A 82 11.28 -2.77 -11.94
CA ILE A 82 11.27 -1.77 -10.87
C ILE A 82 12.57 -0.98 -10.88
N ASP A 83 13.71 -1.65 -10.94
CA ASP A 83 15.04 -1.02 -10.95
C ASP A 83 15.23 -0.09 -12.14
N ALA A 84 14.71 -0.44 -13.30
CA ALA A 84 14.72 0.40 -14.49
C ALA A 84 13.84 1.65 -14.32
N GLY A 85 12.65 1.52 -13.75
CA GLY A 85 11.77 2.65 -13.42
C GLY A 85 12.43 3.64 -12.46
N VAL A 86 13.10 3.13 -11.42
CA VAL A 86 13.89 3.94 -10.49
C VAL A 86 15.07 4.60 -11.19
N ALA A 87 15.81 3.85 -12.02
CA ALA A 87 16.99 4.36 -12.74
C ALA A 87 16.64 5.50 -13.72
N HIS A 88 15.43 5.51 -14.27
CA HIS A 88 14.95 6.58 -15.16
C HIS A 88 15.00 7.96 -14.49
N SER A 89 14.78 8.03 -13.18
CA SER A 89 14.77 9.28 -12.42
C SER A 89 16.16 9.87 -12.14
N ARG A 90 17.25 9.12 -12.38
CA ARG A 90 18.61 9.51 -11.93
C ARG A 90 19.11 10.82 -12.52
N SER A 91 18.65 11.19 -13.73
CA SER A 91 19.01 12.44 -14.40
C SER A 91 18.05 13.60 -14.07
N MET A 92 16.94 13.36 -13.37
CA MET A 92 15.95 14.37 -13.03
C MET A 92 16.40 15.19 -11.83
N SER A 93 16.06 16.47 -11.79
CA SER A 93 16.08 17.28 -10.58
C SER A 93 14.97 16.84 -9.62
N PRO A 94 15.03 17.19 -8.32
CA PRO A 94 13.92 16.94 -7.39
C PRO A 94 12.57 17.49 -7.86
N SER A 95 12.56 18.68 -8.46
CA SER A 95 11.32 19.29 -9.00
C SER A 95 10.76 18.50 -10.18
N GLU A 96 11.61 18.11 -11.15
CA GLU A 96 11.18 17.29 -12.29
C GLU A 96 10.61 15.94 -11.85
N LEU A 97 11.24 15.32 -10.85
CA LEU A 97 10.75 14.06 -10.30
C LEU A 97 9.42 14.21 -9.55
N LEU A 98 9.27 15.30 -8.78
CA LEU A 98 8.01 15.61 -8.10
C LEU A 98 6.89 15.87 -9.12
N ASP A 99 7.17 16.61 -10.18
CA ASP A 99 6.22 16.91 -11.26
C ASP A 99 5.82 15.62 -12.01
N TRP A 100 6.78 14.72 -12.28
CA TRP A 100 6.48 13.42 -12.88
C TRP A 100 5.54 12.59 -12.01
N TRP A 101 5.89 12.39 -10.73
CA TRP A 101 5.04 11.62 -9.81
C TRP A 101 3.64 12.23 -9.68
N TRP A 102 3.56 13.56 -9.44
CA TRP A 102 2.27 14.23 -9.23
C TRP A 102 1.37 14.17 -10.46
N SER A 103 1.97 14.33 -11.65
CA SER A 103 1.26 14.20 -12.92
C SER A 103 0.80 12.76 -13.19
N ALA A 104 1.64 11.75 -12.91
CA ALA A 104 1.27 10.34 -13.06
C ALA A 104 0.12 9.98 -12.10
N ALA A 105 0.23 10.41 -10.84
CA ALA A 105 -0.80 10.24 -9.82
C ALA A 105 -2.14 10.87 -10.23
N ALA A 106 -2.13 12.11 -10.75
CA ALA A 106 -3.34 12.78 -11.22
C ALA A 106 -4.01 12.03 -12.36
N ARG A 107 -3.24 11.64 -13.38
CA ARG A 107 -3.77 10.87 -14.53
C ARG A 107 -4.35 9.52 -14.11
N ASN A 108 -3.70 8.83 -13.16
CA ASN A 108 -4.23 7.56 -12.66
C ASN A 108 -5.54 7.77 -11.88
N ARG A 109 -5.64 8.78 -11.01
CA ARG A 109 -6.90 9.11 -10.31
C ARG A 109 -8.05 9.41 -11.28
N GLU A 110 -7.79 10.20 -12.31
CA GLU A 110 -8.78 10.50 -13.37
C GLU A 110 -9.25 9.24 -14.07
N THR A 111 -8.30 8.35 -14.42
CA THR A 111 -8.61 7.05 -15.03
C THR A 111 -9.48 6.19 -14.09
N LEU A 112 -9.08 6.05 -12.84
CA LEU A 112 -9.80 5.26 -11.86
C LEU A 112 -11.20 5.83 -11.56
N ALA A 113 -11.36 7.15 -11.58
CA ALA A 113 -12.66 7.80 -11.42
C ALA A 113 -13.61 7.57 -12.61
N ALA A 114 -13.06 7.43 -13.81
CA ALA A 114 -13.82 7.20 -15.05
C ALA A 114 -14.22 5.74 -15.25
N LEU A 115 -13.52 4.78 -14.64
CA LEU A 115 -13.81 3.36 -14.77
C LEU A 115 -15.09 2.97 -14.00
N ASP A 116 -15.78 1.97 -14.54
CA ASP A 116 -16.85 1.31 -13.80
C ASP A 116 -16.26 0.51 -12.63
N SER A 117 -16.86 0.65 -11.44
CA SER A 117 -16.36 -0.01 -10.23
C SER A 117 -16.54 -1.55 -10.22
N SER A 118 -17.22 -2.12 -11.21
CA SER A 118 -17.29 -3.57 -11.44
C SER A 118 -16.08 -4.14 -12.18
N VAL A 119 -15.22 -3.27 -12.75
CA VAL A 119 -14.03 -3.68 -13.50
C VAL A 119 -13.07 -4.46 -12.62
N ARG A 120 -12.48 -5.51 -13.20
CA ARG A 120 -11.31 -6.18 -12.64
C ARG A 120 -10.07 -5.74 -13.39
N VAL A 121 -9.13 -5.17 -12.65
CA VAL A 121 -7.83 -4.75 -13.17
C VAL A 121 -6.87 -5.96 -13.12
N PRO A 122 -6.19 -6.31 -14.22
CA PRO A 122 -5.27 -7.44 -14.28
C PRO A 122 -3.91 -7.11 -13.58
N TRP A 123 -3.99 -6.74 -12.31
CA TRP A 123 -2.84 -6.48 -11.45
C TRP A 123 -2.57 -7.70 -10.58
N GLY A 124 -1.39 -8.32 -10.72
CA GLY A 124 -1.06 -9.57 -10.05
C GLY A 124 -2.04 -10.69 -10.40
N LEU A 125 -2.74 -11.22 -9.41
CA LEU A 125 -3.79 -12.24 -9.60
C LEU A 125 -5.13 -11.67 -10.09
N GLY A 126 -5.16 -10.39 -10.43
CA GLY A 126 -6.37 -9.65 -10.80
C GLY A 126 -7.12 -9.12 -9.57
N MET A 127 -7.38 -7.83 -9.56
CA MET A 127 -8.03 -7.13 -8.45
C MET A 127 -9.33 -6.47 -8.90
N GLY A 128 -10.39 -6.56 -8.10
CA GLY A 128 -11.56 -5.69 -8.29
C GLY A 128 -11.16 -4.23 -8.11
N TRP A 129 -11.85 -3.31 -8.77
CA TRP A 129 -11.55 -1.88 -8.78
C TRP A 129 -11.25 -1.30 -7.38
N ARG A 130 -12.10 -1.59 -6.39
CA ARG A 130 -11.92 -1.10 -5.02
C ARG A 130 -10.64 -1.62 -4.36
N ALA A 131 -10.35 -2.91 -4.53
CA ALA A 131 -9.12 -3.51 -4.00
C ALA A 131 -7.89 -2.90 -4.68
N PHE A 132 -7.97 -2.61 -5.97
CA PHE A 132 -6.91 -1.99 -6.72
C PHE A 132 -6.62 -0.56 -6.24
N VAL A 133 -7.65 0.30 -6.10
CA VAL A 133 -7.49 1.65 -5.52
C VAL A 133 -6.92 1.58 -4.11
N THR A 134 -7.40 0.63 -3.30
CA THR A 134 -6.89 0.41 -1.93
C THR A 134 -5.40 0.01 -1.95
N ALA A 135 -4.98 -0.83 -2.89
CA ALA A 135 -3.57 -1.21 -3.04
C ALA A 135 -2.71 0.02 -3.40
N ARG A 136 -3.19 0.90 -4.29
CA ARG A 136 -2.47 2.14 -4.62
C ARG A 136 -2.37 3.09 -3.41
N LEU A 137 -3.44 3.22 -2.62
CA LEU A 137 -3.40 3.97 -1.37
C LEU A 137 -2.36 3.37 -0.40
N MET A 138 -2.39 2.06 -0.20
CA MET A 138 -1.46 1.33 0.67
C MET A 138 0.00 1.56 0.26
N GLU A 139 0.31 1.51 -1.04
CA GLU A 139 1.65 1.80 -1.57
C GLU A 139 2.11 3.21 -1.20
N HIS A 140 1.27 4.24 -1.43
CA HIS A 140 1.62 5.63 -1.08
C HIS A 140 1.86 5.80 0.41
N TRP A 141 1.04 5.18 1.26
CA TRP A 141 1.22 5.22 2.70
C TRP A 141 2.52 4.50 3.13
N ALA A 142 2.80 3.30 2.61
CA ALA A 142 3.98 2.52 2.97
C ALA A 142 5.28 3.20 2.56
N HIS A 143 5.36 3.69 1.30
CA HIS A 143 6.51 4.45 0.81
C HIS A 143 6.61 5.83 1.48
N GLY A 144 5.47 6.43 1.83
CA GLY A 144 5.40 7.64 2.65
C GLY A 144 5.99 7.46 4.05
N LEU A 145 5.81 6.29 4.69
CA LEU A 145 6.48 5.96 5.97
C LEU A 145 8.00 5.93 5.80
N ASP A 146 8.51 5.30 4.75
CA ASP A 146 9.94 5.21 4.47
C ASP A 146 10.56 6.60 4.25
N ILE A 147 9.88 7.46 3.48
CA ILE A 147 10.30 8.83 3.23
C ILE A 147 10.30 9.64 4.53
N ARG A 148 9.22 9.58 5.31
CA ARG A 148 9.09 10.30 6.58
C ARG A 148 10.19 9.88 7.57
N HIS A 149 10.48 8.59 7.65
CA HIS A 149 11.58 8.08 8.47
C HIS A 149 12.93 8.69 8.04
N ALA A 150 13.24 8.69 6.74
CA ALA A 150 14.49 9.23 6.22
C ALA A 150 14.68 10.71 6.51
N VAL A 151 13.60 11.49 6.53
CA VAL A 151 13.66 12.94 6.78
C VAL A 151 13.38 13.33 8.24
N GLY A 152 13.23 12.34 9.13
CA GLY A 152 13.03 12.58 10.59
C GLY A 152 11.64 13.16 10.91
N ARG A 153 10.63 12.85 10.12
CA ARG A 153 9.23 13.23 10.37
C ARG A 153 8.43 12.01 10.86
N PRO A 154 7.46 12.18 11.77
CA PRO A 154 6.63 11.07 12.22
C PRO A 154 5.76 10.53 11.08
N GLY A 155 5.47 9.23 11.12
CA GLY A 155 4.41 8.64 10.32
C GLY A 155 3.04 9.21 10.75
N ILE A 156 2.14 9.37 9.79
CA ILE A 156 0.79 9.88 10.05
C ILE A 156 -0.19 8.71 10.00
N ASP A 157 -0.89 8.48 11.10
CA ASP A 157 -1.94 7.50 11.22
C ASP A 157 -3.30 8.21 11.21
N THR A 158 -4.05 8.05 10.14
CA THR A 158 -5.37 8.64 9.94
C THR A 158 -6.43 7.55 9.78
N ASP A 159 -7.70 7.92 9.62
CA ASP A 159 -8.79 6.98 9.33
C ASP A 159 -8.65 6.27 7.96
N ARG A 160 -7.79 6.75 7.07
CA ARG A 160 -7.39 6.07 5.83
C ARG A 160 -6.74 4.72 6.08
N LEU A 161 -6.14 4.52 7.26
CA LEU A 161 -5.61 3.21 7.67
C LEU A 161 -6.64 2.08 7.67
N ARG A 162 -7.93 2.40 7.70
CA ARG A 162 -8.99 1.41 7.54
C ARG A 162 -8.86 0.63 6.23
N HIS A 163 -8.44 1.30 5.15
CA HIS A 163 -8.20 0.67 3.85
C HIS A 163 -6.96 -0.24 3.90
N VAL A 164 -5.88 0.21 4.54
CA VAL A 164 -4.65 -0.59 4.68
C VAL A 164 -4.90 -1.81 5.58
N ALA A 165 -5.65 -1.65 6.68
CA ALA A 165 -6.02 -2.76 7.55
C ALA A 165 -6.89 -3.79 6.84
N TRP A 166 -7.84 -3.33 6.00
CA TRP A 166 -8.66 -4.21 5.19
C TRP A 166 -7.84 -5.01 4.17
N ILE A 167 -6.96 -4.34 3.39
CA ILE A 167 -6.18 -5.05 2.38
C ILE A 167 -5.15 -5.98 3.03
N GLY A 168 -4.55 -5.60 4.15
CA GLY A 168 -3.65 -6.45 4.94
C GLY A 168 -4.33 -7.75 5.39
N THR A 169 -5.60 -7.65 5.79
CA THR A 169 -6.39 -8.83 6.16
C THR A 169 -6.81 -9.65 4.93
N SER A 170 -7.24 -8.99 3.87
CA SER A 170 -7.72 -9.65 2.64
C SER A 170 -6.60 -10.36 1.88
N ALA A 171 -5.35 -9.89 2.01
CA ALA A 171 -4.18 -10.47 1.35
C ALA A 171 -3.59 -11.69 2.09
N LEU A 172 -4.08 -12.06 3.28
CA LEU A 172 -3.52 -13.17 4.05
C LEU A 172 -3.44 -14.50 3.29
N PRO A 173 -4.45 -14.93 2.49
CA PRO A 173 -4.31 -16.16 1.70
C PRO A 173 -3.12 -16.11 0.73
N TYR A 174 -2.89 -14.97 0.10
CA TYR A 174 -1.72 -14.75 -0.73
C TYR A 174 -0.42 -14.77 0.09
N ALA A 175 -0.39 -14.07 1.23
CA ALA A 175 0.76 -14.02 2.11
C ALA A 175 1.19 -15.41 2.60
N PHE A 176 0.23 -16.26 2.96
CA PHE A 176 0.48 -17.66 3.35
C PHE A 176 1.02 -18.50 2.20
N SER A 177 0.48 -18.31 0.98
CA SER A 177 0.97 -18.98 -0.22
C SER A 177 2.43 -18.62 -0.50
N VAL A 178 2.79 -17.34 -0.45
CA VAL A 178 4.17 -16.86 -0.65
C VAL A 178 5.11 -17.39 0.44
N ALA A 179 4.64 -17.47 1.68
CA ALA A 179 5.43 -18.01 2.79
C ALA A 179 5.53 -19.54 2.78
N GLY A 180 4.81 -20.25 1.90
CA GLY A 180 4.78 -21.71 1.86
C GLY A 180 4.11 -22.34 3.09
N VAL A 181 3.23 -21.59 3.78
CA VAL A 181 2.50 -22.08 4.97
C VAL A 181 1.05 -22.38 4.64
N SER A 182 0.55 -23.47 5.24
CA SER A 182 -0.85 -23.87 5.09
C SER A 182 -1.68 -23.33 6.23
N ALA A 183 -2.70 -22.54 5.92
CA ALA A 183 -3.69 -22.12 6.91
C ALA A 183 -4.55 -23.33 7.34
N PRO A 184 -4.90 -23.46 8.63
CA PRO A 184 -5.83 -24.50 9.09
C PRO A 184 -7.19 -24.34 8.41
N SER A 185 -7.65 -25.40 7.70
CA SER A 185 -8.87 -25.35 6.87
C SER A 185 -10.18 -25.23 7.66
N ASN A 186 -10.14 -25.58 8.95
CA ASN A 186 -11.31 -25.54 9.85
C ASN A 186 -11.37 -24.28 10.72
N ARG A 187 -10.57 -23.26 10.41
CA ARG A 187 -10.52 -22.02 11.18
C ARG A 187 -10.81 -20.80 10.31
N THR A 188 -11.40 -19.80 10.93
CA THR A 188 -11.67 -18.50 10.34
C THR A 188 -11.03 -17.43 11.22
N LEU A 189 -10.58 -16.33 10.59
CA LEU A 189 -9.91 -15.24 11.26
C LEU A 189 -10.79 -13.99 11.25
N ARG A 190 -10.82 -13.30 12.40
CA ARG A 190 -11.31 -11.94 12.52
C ARG A 190 -10.19 -11.04 13.01
N VAL A 191 -9.91 -10.00 12.27
CA VAL A 191 -8.98 -8.92 12.67
C VAL A 191 -9.80 -7.76 13.21
N GLU A 192 -9.56 -7.38 14.47
CA GLU A 192 -10.25 -6.30 15.17
C GLU A 192 -9.21 -5.28 15.64
N VAL A 193 -9.20 -4.10 15.02
CA VAL A 193 -8.18 -3.10 15.32
C VAL A 193 -8.80 -1.78 15.78
N THR A 194 -8.17 -1.18 16.80
CA THR A 194 -8.56 0.13 17.31
C THR A 194 -8.08 1.22 16.35
N PRO A 195 -8.97 2.10 15.87
CA PRO A 195 -8.59 3.23 15.02
C PRO A 195 -7.57 4.15 15.70
N PRO A 196 -6.81 4.96 14.94
CA PRO A 196 -6.04 6.07 15.49
C PRO A 196 -6.93 7.02 16.31
N SER A 197 -6.37 7.61 17.37
CA SER A 197 -7.11 8.47 18.33
C SER A 197 -7.77 9.71 17.71
N GLU A 198 -7.30 10.15 16.55
CA GLU A 198 -7.80 11.34 15.85
C GLU A 198 -8.94 11.06 14.86
N VAL A 199 -9.42 9.81 14.82
CA VAL A 199 -10.49 9.41 13.87
C VAL A 199 -11.82 10.08 14.23
N LYS A 200 -12.34 10.87 13.29
CA LYS A 200 -13.59 11.61 13.43
C LYS A 200 -14.85 10.75 13.21
N SER A 201 -14.71 9.51 12.72
CA SER A 201 -15.84 8.65 12.35
C SER A 201 -16.67 8.13 13.53
N GLY A 202 -16.17 8.27 14.76
CA GLY A 202 -16.83 7.71 15.95
C GLY A 202 -16.74 6.18 16.08
N ASP A 203 -16.14 5.49 15.11
CA ASP A 203 -15.91 4.06 15.15
C ASP A 203 -14.86 3.73 16.23
N GLN A 204 -15.27 2.95 17.23
CA GLN A 204 -14.34 2.51 18.29
C GLN A 204 -13.52 1.29 17.88
N LEU A 205 -13.94 0.57 16.85
CA LEU A 205 -13.32 -0.65 16.38
C LEU A 205 -13.54 -0.87 14.88
N TRP A 206 -12.48 -1.19 14.16
CA TRP A 206 -12.57 -1.70 12.80
C TRP A 206 -12.41 -3.20 12.80
N ALA A 207 -13.35 -3.89 12.20
CA ALA A 207 -13.39 -5.34 12.20
C ALA A 207 -13.49 -5.92 10.78
N PHE A 208 -12.67 -6.93 10.49
CA PHE A 208 -12.56 -7.61 9.20
C PHE A 208 -12.62 -9.12 9.41
N GLY A 209 -13.43 -9.81 8.63
CA GLY A 209 -13.69 -11.24 8.75
C GLY A 209 -14.99 -11.54 9.49
N PRO A 210 -15.39 -12.84 9.57
CA PRO A 210 -16.63 -13.28 10.18
C PRO A 210 -16.76 -12.87 11.64
N ALA A 211 -17.98 -12.53 12.09
CA ALA A 211 -18.21 -12.15 13.49
C ALA A 211 -18.02 -13.33 14.46
N ASP A 212 -18.32 -14.52 13.99
CA ASP A 212 -18.20 -15.80 14.69
C ASP A 212 -16.88 -16.54 14.42
N ALA A 213 -15.86 -15.82 13.95
CA ALA A 213 -14.56 -16.41 13.66
C ALA A 213 -13.97 -17.13 14.86
N THR A 214 -13.30 -18.27 14.59
CA THR A 214 -12.65 -19.10 15.61
C THR A 214 -11.41 -18.46 16.21
N ASP A 215 -10.71 -17.65 15.41
CA ASP A 215 -9.46 -16.99 15.76
C ASP A 215 -9.60 -15.47 15.64
N ARG A 216 -8.87 -14.73 16.48
CA ARG A 216 -8.90 -13.27 16.50
C ARG A 216 -7.50 -12.69 16.58
N LEU A 217 -7.26 -11.61 15.81
CA LEU A 217 -6.12 -10.73 16.00
C LEU A 217 -6.66 -9.37 16.43
N THR A 218 -6.19 -8.87 17.59
CA THR A 218 -6.63 -7.57 18.13
C THR A 218 -5.44 -6.65 18.34
N GLY A 219 -5.67 -5.31 18.37
CA GLY A 219 -4.65 -4.32 18.69
C GLY A 219 -4.83 -3.00 17.95
N PRO A 220 -3.83 -2.09 17.98
CA PRO A 220 -3.89 -0.81 17.28
C PRO A 220 -3.81 -0.98 15.74
N ALA A 221 -4.65 -0.24 15.02
CA ALA A 221 -4.66 -0.26 13.55
C ALA A 221 -3.29 0.11 12.96
N GLY A 222 -2.60 1.10 13.54
CA GLY A 222 -1.28 1.51 13.07
C GLY A 222 -0.23 0.39 13.13
N GLN A 223 -0.26 -0.43 14.19
CA GLN A 223 0.65 -1.58 14.30
C GLN A 223 0.29 -2.68 13.29
N TRP A 224 -0.99 -3.02 13.16
CA TRP A 224 -1.43 -4.00 12.17
C TRP A 224 -1.07 -3.58 10.73
N CYS A 225 -1.33 -2.33 10.36
CA CYS A 225 -1.01 -1.82 9.04
C CYS A 225 0.49 -1.87 8.75
N ARG A 226 1.35 -1.43 9.69
CA ARG A 226 2.82 -1.50 9.53
C ARG A 226 3.30 -2.95 9.42
N ARG A 227 2.70 -3.86 10.17
CA ARG A 227 3.01 -5.28 10.08
C ARG A 227 2.61 -5.85 8.72
N ALA A 228 1.43 -5.50 8.20
CA ALA A 228 0.93 -5.96 6.91
C ALA A 228 1.76 -5.44 5.72
N VAL A 229 2.31 -4.22 5.80
CA VAL A 229 3.21 -3.68 4.78
C VAL A 229 4.70 -3.91 5.09
N GLN A 230 5.01 -4.76 6.06
CA GLN A 230 6.37 -5.15 6.47
C GLN A 230 7.28 -3.95 6.83
N ARG A 231 6.70 -2.89 7.41
CA ARG A 231 7.42 -1.74 7.98
C ARG A 231 7.53 -1.82 9.50
N ALA A 232 7.12 -2.96 10.08
CA ALA A 232 7.39 -3.33 11.47
C ALA A 232 7.50 -4.85 11.59
N THR A 233 8.40 -5.32 12.43
CA THR A 233 8.53 -6.72 12.84
C THR A 233 7.47 -7.08 13.88
N VAL A 234 7.30 -8.35 14.18
CA VAL A 234 6.43 -8.81 15.28
C VAL A 234 6.86 -8.18 16.63
N ALA A 235 8.18 -8.08 16.86
CA ALA A 235 8.72 -7.51 18.10
C ALA A 235 8.43 -5.98 18.24
N GLU A 236 8.27 -5.28 17.12
CA GLU A 236 7.95 -3.85 17.08
C GLU A 236 6.45 -3.56 17.13
N THR A 237 5.62 -4.62 17.16
CA THR A 237 4.16 -4.51 17.25
C THR A 237 3.62 -5.25 18.48
N PRO A 238 4.09 -4.94 19.71
CA PRO A 238 3.83 -5.72 20.92
C PRO A 238 2.37 -5.67 21.40
N GLU A 239 1.58 -4.72 20.90
CA GLU A 239 0.17 -4.61 21.25
C GLU A 239 -0.76 -5.42 20.32
N LEU A 240 -0.20 -6.06 19.27
CA LEU A 240 -0.96 -7.00 18.47
C LEU A 240 -1.07 -8.34 19.20
N MET A 241 -2.30 -8.72 19.54
CA MET A 241 -2.60 -9.90 20.36
C MET A 241 -3.29 -10.96 19.50
N PRO A 242 -2.55 -11.99 19.05
CA PRO A 242 -3.15 -13.12 18.36
C PRO A 242 -3.81 -14.07 19.37
N ASN A 243 -5.00 -14.56 19.04
CA ASN A 243 -5.71 -15.61 19.75
C ASN A 243 -6.10 -16.70 18.77
N GLY A 244 -5.41 -17.83 18.83
CA GLY A 244 -5.57 -18.99 17.97
C GLY A 244 -4.54 -19.08 16.83
N PRO A 245 -4.28 -20.32 16.33
CA PRO A 245 -3.18 -20.60 15.43
C PRO A 245 -3.25 -19.85 14.09
N LEU A 246 -4.45 -19.57 13.57
CA LEU A 246 -4.57 -18.79 12.33
C LEU A 246 -4.24 -17.29 12.56
N ALA A 247 -4.53 -16.77 13.76
CA ALA A 247 -4.14 -15.41 14.14
C ALA A 247 -2.62 -15.27 14.34
N GLU A 248 -1.98 -16.29 14.91
CA GLU A 248 -0.51 -16.36 15.03
C GLU A 248 0.16 -16.38 13.66
N LEU A 249 -0.34 -17.20 12.73
CA LEU A 249 0.15 -17.23 11.35
C LEU A 249 -0.06 -15.87 10.66
N ALA A 250 -1.20 -15.23 10.86
CA ALA A 250 -1.48 -13.90 10.29
C ALA A 250 -0.48 -12.87 10.81
N LEU A 251 -0.21 -12.85 12.13
CA LEU A 251 0.76 -11.91 12.71
C LEU A 251 2.17 -12.12 12.14
N VAL A 252 2.60 -13.38 11.97
CA VAL A 252 3.95 -13.70 11.50
C VAL A 252 4.12 -13.46 10.00
N HIS A 253 3.12 -13.80 9.19
CA HIS A 253 3.25 -13.86 7.73
C HIS A 253 2.50 -12.77 6.97
N ALA A 254 1.83 -11.82 7.67
CA ALA A 254 1.10 -10.74 6.98
C ALA A 254 1.97 -10.04 5.94
N ARG A 255 1.45 -9.93 4.72
CA ARG A 255 2.07 -9.26 3.58
C ARG A 255 0.99 -8.82 2.61
N ALA A 256 0.84 -7.51 2.39
CA ALA A 256 -0.22 -6.92 1.60
C ALA A 256 0.20 -6.55 0.16
N PHE A 257 1.45 -6.80 -0.21
CA PHE A 257 2.02 -6.46 -1.53
C PHE A 257 2.66 -7.67 -2.21
N LEU A 258 2.82 -7.56 -3.52
CA LEU A 258 3.42 -8.59 -4.39
C LEU A 258 4.93 -8.69 -4.19
#